data_74aef1ad4cdb3182a3219ec4dd0e4bbf
#
_entry.id   74aef1ad4cdb3182a3219ec4dd0e4bbf
#
_cell.length_a   1.000
_cell.length_b   1.000
_cell.length_c   1.000
_cell.angle_alpha   90.00
_cell.angle_beta   90.00
_cell.angle_gamma   90.00
#
_symmetry.space_group_name_H-M   'P 1'
#
loop_
_entity.id
_entity.type
_entity.pdbx_description
1 polymer ?
#
loop_
_entity_poly.entity_id
_entity_poly.type
_entity_poly.pdbx_seq_one_letter_code
_entity_poly.pdbx_strand_id
1 'polypeptide(L)'
;MLNSLVLTGNARPDDEATLADALAAADPLVHFTVACRCAACDAPNEVDVDLESIALAKLVARQRALMHDVHVLASNYGWTESEVLAVPPARRARYIALIEDGR
;
A
#
# COMPACT_ATOMS: atom_id res chain seq x y z
N MET A 1 12.84 -1.77 -3.87
CA MET A 1 13.29 -1.53 -2.49
C MET A 1 14.59 -2.25 -2.14
N LEU A 2 14.72 -3.56 -2.38
CA LEU A 2 15.97 -4.29 -2.13
C LEU A 2 17.14 -3.76 -2.97
N ASN A 3 16.90 -3.32 -4.19
CA ASN A 3 17.93 -2.74 -5.06
C ASN A 3 18.56 -1.44 -4.50
N SER A 4 17.87 -0.71 -3.64
CA SER A 4 18.41 0.49 -3.00
C SER A 4 19.34 0.20 -1.83
N LEU A 5 19.34 -1.03 -1.32
CA LEU A 5 20.23 -1.48 -0.24
C LEU A 5 21.52 -2.10 -0.77
N VAL A 6 21.58 -2.45 -2.06
CA VAL A 6 22.75 -3.00 -2.73
C VAL A 6 23.49 -1.88 -3.46
N LEU A 7 24.48 -1.29 -2.82
CA LEU A 7 25.23 -0.14 -3.35
C LEU A 7 26.34 -0.52 -4.34
N THR A 8 26.80 -1.77 -4.35
CA THR A 8 27.87 -2.26 -5.24
C THR A 8 27.70 -3.75 -5.51
N GLY A 9 27.64 -4.13 -6.79
CA GLY A 9 27.67 -5.53 -7.23
C GLY A 9 26.51 -5.88 -8.17
N ASN A 10 26.72 -6.89 -9.00
CA ASN A 10 25.68 -7.54 -9.79
C ASN A 10 24.97 -8.57 -8.90
N ALA A 11 23.89 -8.15 -8.23
CA ALA A 11 23.03 -9.08 -7.51
C ALA A 11 22.29 -9.98 -8.52
N ARG A 12 22.35 -11.30 -8.30
CA ARG A 12 21.57 -12.28 -9.05
C ARG A 12 20.18 -12.41 -8.42
N PRO A 13 19.17 -12.89 -9.17
CA PRO A 13 17.83 -13.13 -8.61
C PRO A 13 17.85 -14.03 -7.35
N ASP A 14 18.73 -15.02 -7.33
CA ASP A 14 18.90 -15.92 -6.19
C ASP A 14 19.51 -15.21 -4.97
N ASP A 15 20.39 -14.23 -5.20
CA ASP A 15 20.99 -13.40 -4.13
C ASP A 15 19.95 -12.48 -3.50
N GLU A 16 18.97 -12.00 -4.29
CA GLU A 16 17.90 -11.14 -3.83
C GLU A 16 16.95 -11.89 -2.87
N ALA A 17 16.57 -13.13 -3.20
CA ALA A 17 15.77 -13.98 -2.33
C ALA A 17 16.48 -14.30 -1.02
N THR A 18 17.77 -14.62 -1.09
CA THR A 18 18.60 -14.91 0.09
C THR A 18 18.76 -13.67 0.98
N LEU A 19 18.91 -12.50 0.38
CA LEU A 19 19.01 -11.24 1.11
C LEU A 19 17.68 -10.87 1.78
N ALA A 20 16.56 -11.09 1.09
CA ALA A 20 15.23 -10.88 1.64
C ALA A 20 14.96 -11.77 2.87
N ASP A 21 15.34 -13.05 2.78
CA ASP A 21 15.21 -14.00 3.89
C ASP A 21 16.12 -13.60 5.09
N ALA A 22 17.34 -13.15 4.80
CA ALA A 22 18.27 -12.69 5.83
C ALA A 22 17.76 -11.41 6.53
N LEU A 23 17.17 -10.47 5.78
CA LEU A 23 16.56 -9.24 6.32
C LEU A 23 15.33 -9.56 7.16
N ALA A 24 14.47 -10.47 6.69
CA ALA A 24 13.30 -10.92 7.42
C ALA A 24 13.68 -11.62 8.74
N ALA A 25 14.75 -12.42 8.74
CA ALA A 25 15.28 -13.05 9.95
C ALA A 25 15.93 -12.06 10.92
N ALA A 26 16.53 -10.98 10.39
CA ALA A 26 17.19 -9.94 11.20
C ALA A 26 16.20 -8.96 11.84
N ASP A 27 15.01 -8.77 11.24
CA ASP A 27 13.97 -7.89 11.75
C ASP A 27 12.63 -8.63 11.89
N PRO A 28 12.41 -9.32 13.01
CA PRO A 28 11.19 -10.08 13.27
C PRO A 28 9.94 -9.19 13.44
N LEU A 29 10.09 -7.87 13.54
CA LEU A 29 8.96 -6.91 13.57
C LEU A 29 8.39 -6.65 12.19
N VAL A 30 9.13 -6.90 11.13
CA VAL A 30 8.70 -6.73 9.74
C VAL A 30 8.05 -7.99 9.20
N HIS A 31 8.58 -9.14 9.56
CA HIS A 31 8.05 -10.45 9.14
C HIS A 31 7.92 -11.39 10.37
N PHE A 32 6.70 -11.81 10.68
CA PHE A 32 6.40 -12.67 11.83
C PHE A 32 5.17 -13.55 11.55
N THR A 33 5.07 -14.62 12.32
CA THR A 33 3.94 -15.55 12.26
C THR A 33 2.99 -15.31 13.42
N VAL A 34 1.70 -15.25 13.14
CA VAL A 34 0.63 -15.12 14.13
C VAL A 34 -0.17 -16.41 14.21
N ALA A 35 -0.25 -16.99 15.39
CA ALA A 35 -1.15 -18.09 15.65
C ALA A 35 -2.59 -17.56 15.79
N CYS A 36 -3.51 -18.11 15.03
CA CYS A 36 -4.92 -17.72 15.04
C CYS A 36 -5.83 -18.94 14.89
N ARG A 37 -7.13 -18.73 15.04
CA ARG A 37 -8.13 -19.76 14.81
C ARG A 37 -8.96 -19.42 13.57
N CYS A 38 -9.31 -20.44 12.81
CA CYS A 38 -10.16 -20.28 11.63
C CYS A 38 -11.56 -19.83 12.05
N ALA A 39 -12.06 -18.76 11.46
CA ALA A 39 -13.40 -18.24 11.74
C ALA A 39 -14.55 -19.20 11.33
N ALA A 40 -14.28 -20.12 10.40
CA ALA A 40 -15.29 -21.04 9.89
C ALA A 40 -15.34 -22.36 10.68
N CYS A 41 -14.19 -22.91 11.09
CA CYS A 41 -14.10 -24.25 11.70
C CYS A 41 -13.37 -24.29 13.06
N ASP A 42 -12.92 -23.14 13.56
CA ASP A 42 -12.16 -23.00 14.81
C ASP A 42 -10.85 -23.81 14.89
N ALA A 43 -10.37 -24.33 13.75
CA ALA A 43 -9.12 -25.06 13.69
C ALA A 43 -7.93 -24.11 13.95
N PRO A 44 -6.87 -24.57 14.62
CA PRO A 44 -5.65 -23.79 14.77
C PRO A 44 -5.00 -23.55 13.41
N ASN A 45 -4.56 -22.31 13.19
CA ASN A 45 -3.90 -21.88 11.97
C ASN A 45 -2.76 -20.92 12.29
N GLU A 46 -1.78 -20.87 11.43
CA GLU A 46 -0.68 -19.91 11.50
C GLU A 46 -0.69 -19.06 10.24
N VAL A 47 -0.55 -17.76 10.40
CA VAL A 47 -0.53 -16.79 9.31
C VAL A 47 0.79 -16.04 9.36
N ASP A 48 1.51 -16.10 8.26
CA ASP A 48 2.70 -15.27 8.07
C ASP A 48 2.29 -13.84 7.75
N VAL A 49 2.83 -12.91 8.53
CA VAL A 49 2.59 -11.48 8.37
C VAL A 49 3.87 -10.82 7.85
N ASP A 50 3.78 -10.26 6.66
CA ASP A 50 4.80 -9.44 6.03
C ASP A 50 4.34 -7.99 6.00
N LEU A 51 4.83 -7.19 6.94
CA LEU A 51 4.44 -5.77 7.07
C LEU A 51 4.89 -4.94 5.87
N GLU A 52 5.99 -5.29 5.22
CA GLU A 52 6.44 -4.60 4.01
C GLU A 52 5.42 -4.76 2.87
N SER A 53 5.00 -5.98 2.59
CA SER A 53 3.97 -6.26 1.57
C SER A 53 2.65 -5.57 1.89
N ILE A 54 2.24 -5.54 3.15
CA ILE A 54 1.04 -4.83 3.60
C ILE A 54 1.18 -3.33 3.40
N ALA A 55 2.32 -2.75 3.75
CA ALA A 55 2.59 -1.33 3.57
C ALA A 55 2.59 -0.94 2.08
N LEU A 56 3.24 -1.72 1.22
CA LEU A 56 3.24 -1.51 -0.23
C LEU A 56 1.84 -1.61 -0.82
N ALA A 57 1.04 -2.59 -0.42
CA ALA A 57 -0.34 -2.74 -0.85
C ALA A 57 -1.19 -1.52 -0.45
N LYS A 58 -1.00 -0.99 0.76
CA LYS A 58 -1.67 0.22 1.23
C LYS A 58 -1.26 1.46 0.43
N LEU A 59 0.01 1.60 0.09
CA LEU A 59 0.50 2.70 -0.76
C LEU A 59 -0.10 2.64 -2.16
N VAL A 60 -0.16 1.47 -2.78
CA VAL A 60 -0.80 1.28 -4.09
C VAL A 60 -2.29 1.60 -4.03
N ALA A 61 -2.99 1.14 -3.00
CA ALA A 61 -4.40 1.46 -2.79
C ALA A 61 -4.61 2.98 -2.60
N ARG A 62 -3.73 3.63 -1.84
CA ARG A 62 -3.77 5.09 -1.64
C ARG A 62 -3.52 5.86 -2.93
N GLN A 63 -2.57 5.41 -3.74
CA GLN A 63 -2.30 5.99 -5.06
C GLN A 63 -3.53 5.91 -5.97
N ARG A 64 -4.16 4.73 -6.04
CA ARG A 64 -5.38 4.54 -6.85
C ARG A 64 -6.53 5.44 -6.38
N ALA A 65 -6.73 5.55 -5.07
CA ALA A 65 -7.74 6.42 -4.50
C ALA A 65 -7.47 7.89 -4.87
N LEU A 66 -6.21 8.33 -4.79
CA LEU A 66 -5.82 9.68 -5.15
C LEU A 66 -6.02 9.97 -6.64
N MET A 67 -5.69 9.03 -7.51
CA MET A 67 -5.95 9.15 -8.95
C MET A 67 -7.45 9.22 -9.27
N HIS A 68 -8.26 8.48 -8.53
CA HIS A 68 -9.72 8.56 -8.61
C HIS A 68 -10.22 9.94 -8.19
N ASP A 69 -9.75 10.48 -7.07
CA ASP A 69 -10.09 11.83 -6.61
C ASP A 69 -9.77 12.88 -7.67
N VAL A 70 -8.56 12.82 -8.24
CA VAL A 70 -8.12 13.73 -9.30
C VAL A 70 -9.04 13.62 -10.51
N HIS A 71 -9.34 12.40 -10.97
CA HIS A 71 -10.21 12.17 -12.12
C HIS A 71 -11.62 12.75 -11.90
N VAL A 72 -12.23 12.45 -10.75
CA VAL A 72 -13.60 12.91 -10.45
C VAL A 72 -13.65 14.44 -10.34
N LEU A 73 -12.74 15.05 -9.60
CA LEU A 73 -12.74 16.49 -9.36
C LEU A 73 -12.36 17.28 -10.60
N ALA A 74 -11.35 16.84 -11.33
CA ALA A 74 -10.95 17.47 -12.59
C ALA A 74 -12.05 17.39 -13.64
N SER A 75 -12.72 16.25 -13.77
CA SER A 75 -13.80 16.04 -14.74
C SER A 75 -15.03 16.89 -14.45
N ASN A 76 -15.38 17.09 -13.17
CA ASN A 76 -16.59 17.80 -12.77
C ASN A 76 -16.38 19.31 -12.58
N TYR A 77 -15.21 19.72 -12.07
CA TYR A 77 -14.93 21.13 -11.77
C TYR A 77 -13.94 21.79 -12.74
N GLY A 78 -13.29 21.02 -13.62
CA GLY A 78 -12.28 21.53 -14.54
C GLY A 78 -10.99 21.94 -13.85
N TRP A 79 -10.73 21.46 -12.63
CA TRP A 79 -9.50 21.73 -11.91
C TRP A 79 -8.34 20.95 -12.50
N THR A 80 -7.16 21.52 -12.42
CA THR A 80 -5.91 20.82 -12.75
C THR A 80 -5.55 19.83 -11.64
N GLU A 81 -4.71 18.86 -11.95
CA GLU A 81 -4.20 17.92 -10.95
C GLU A 81 -3.55 18.65 -9.76
N SER A 82 -2.75 19.69 -10.02
CA SER A 82 -2.11 20.50 -8.97
C SER A 82 -3.13 21.18 -8.06
N GLU A 83 -4.20 21.70 -8.61
CA GLU A 83 -5.29 22.33 -7.82
C GLU A 83 -6.03 21.31 -6.97
N VAL A 84 -6.32 20.13 -7.52
CA VAL A 84 -6.93 19.03 -6.76
C VAL A 84 -6.03 18.59 -5.60
N LEU A 85 -4.76 18.40 -5.86
CA LEU A 85 -3.79 17.96 -4.84
C LEU A 85 -3.53 19.03 -3.75
N ALA A 86 -3.69 20.30 -4.09
CA ALA A 86 -3.61 21.40 -3.12
C ALA A 86 -4.80 21.43 -2.13
N VAL A 87 -5.92 20.82 -2.49
CA VAL A 87 -7.08 20.70 -1.59
C VAL A 87 -6.82 19.64 -0.54
N PRO A 88 -7.01 19.94 0.77
CA PRO A 88 -6.83 18.94 1.82
C PRO A 88 -7.71 17.69 1.61
N PRO A 89 -7.24 16.49 1.98
CA PRO A 89 -7.96 15.24 1.74
C PRO A 89 -9.41 15.21 2.25
N ALA A 90 -9.66 15.76 3.42
CA ALA A 90 -11.01 15.82 4.00
C ALA A 90 -11.97 16.70 3.17
N ARG A 91 -11.46 17.79 2.58
CA ARG A 91 -12.25 18.65 1.69
C ARG A 91 -12.48 17.98 0.34
N ARG A 92 -11.48 17.29 -0.23
CA ARG A 92 -11.67 16.51 -1.46
C ARG A 92 -12.79 15.49 -1.31
N ALA A 93 -12.78 14.73 -0.21
CA ALA A 93 -13.83 13.77 0.08
C ALA A 93 -15.23 14.39 0.11
N ARG A 94 -15.36 15.60 0.67
CA ARG A 94 -16.64 16.33 0.69
C ARG A 94 -17.10 16.75 -0.71
N TYR A 95 -16.19 17.25 -1.54
CA TYR A 95 -16.55 17.63 -2.92
C TYR A 95 -16.96 16.39 -3.74
N ILE A 96 -16.27 15.26 -3.56
CA ILE A 96 -16.63 14.00 -4.23
C ILE A 96 -18.03 13.55 -3.78
N ALA A 97 -18.32 13.57 -2.49
CA ALA A 97 -19.65 13.25 -1.96
C ALA A 97 -20.74 14.13 -2.58
N LEU A 98 -20.50 15.43 -2.71
CA LEU A 98 -21.46 16.35 -3.37
C LEU A 98 -21.71 16.01 -4.83
N ILE A 99 -20.69 15.54 -5.54
CA ILE A 99 -20.83 15.11 -6.94
C ILE A 99 -21.65 13.81 -7.02
N GLU A 100 -21.40 12.87 -6.11
CA GLU A 100 -22.11 11.59 -6.04
C GLU A 100 -23.57 11.77 -5.64
N ASP A 101 -23.86 12.62 -4.66
CA ASP A 101 -25.21 12.93 -4.20
C ASP A 101 -26.04 13.71 -5.23
N GLY A 102 -25.38 14.45 -6.10
CA GLY A 102 -26.02 15.25 -7.15
C GLY A 102 -26.37 14.48 -8.44
N ARG A 103 -26.01 13.21 -8.50
CA ARG A 103 -26.34 12.31 -9.61
C ARG A 103 -27.59 11.51 -9.30
#